data_20645c369f1b5f0796436fd562e7b453
#
_entry.id   20645c369f1b5f0796436fd562e7b453
#
_cell.length_a   1.000
_cell.length_b   1.000
_cell.length_c   1.000
_cell.angle_alpha   90.00
_cell.angle_beta   90.00
_cell.angle_gamma   90.00
#
_symmetry.space_group_name_H-M   'P 1'
#
loop_
_entity.id
_entity.type
_entity.pdbx_description
1 polymer ?
#
loop_
_entity_poly.entity_id
_entity_poly.type
_entity_poly.pdbx_seq_one_letter_code
_entity_poly.pdbx_strand_id
1 'polypeptide(L)'
;MSRTLARALHGMARIATSALKPERQASTLALLHEATLQAVAVPTSAGVLRMLCPSNRALHDPYGFGRDEPETVAWIESLPADAVLWDIGANIGLYALFAAKRGLRVLAFEPSAQSFAAMIRSAEANGLDRRIDAFCLALGEGAGSIARLEMASSEAGHSMHSITSGPARFSQAVPAISVDGFIAAFGATPPSHIKLDVDGIEPAILRGAAGTLAAHVREVLVEIEGEAAEAIPGDLARLGFAEVPGGGRNRLFRRG
;
A
#
# COMPACT_ATOMS: atom_id res chain seq x y z
N MET A 1 -20.76 13.57 14.87
CA MET A 1 -21.31 14.67 14.03
C MET A 1 -21.16 14.43 12.53
N SER A 2 -20.00 14.07 12.00
CA SER A 2 -19.80 13.93 10.54
C SER A 2 -20.67 12.89 9.82
N ARG A 3 -20.86 11.68 10.40
CA ARG A 3 -21.70 10.64 9.78
C ARG A 3 -23.17 11.02 9.65
N THR A 4 -23.73 11.72 10.64
CA THR A 4 -25.13 12.19 10.62
C THR A 4 -25.32 13.27 9.55
N LEU A 5 -24.37 14.22 9.46
CA LEU A 5 -24.38 15.25 8.43
C LEU A 5 -24.24 14.64 7.03
N ALA A 6 -23.33 13.71 6.84
CA ALA A 6 -23.16 13.03 5.55
C ALA A 6 -24.43 12.29 5.11
N ARG A 7 -25.13 11.60 6.03
CA ARG A 7 -26.42 10.96 5.75
C ARG A 7 -27.51 11.98 5.37
N ALA A 8 -27.55 13.12 6.06
CA ALA A 8 -28.51 14.18 5.76
C ALA A 8 -28.26 14.77 4.36
N LEU A 9 -27.00 15.07 4.02
CA LEU A 9 -26.60 15.56 2.69
C LEU A 9 -26.95 14.56 1.58
N HIS A 10 -26.67 13.27 1.80
CA HIS A 10 -27.06 12.21 0.87
C HIS A 10 -28.58 12.16 0.69
N GLY A 11 -29.36 12.25 1.78
CA GLY A 11 -30.80 12.30 1.74
C GLY A 11 -31.32 13.50 0.94
N MET A 12 -30.76 14.69 1.15
CA MET A 12 -31.08 15.90 0.39
C MET A 12 -30.79 15.73 -1.11
N ALA A 13 -29.64 15.16 -1.48
CA ALA A 13 -29.33 14.90 -2.88
C ALA A 13 -30.35 13.96 -3.53
N ARG A 14 -30.77 12.91 -2.84
CA ARG A 14 -31.83 12.00 -3.33
C ARG A 14 -33.19 12.69 -3.48
N ILE A 15 -33.56 13.54 -2.55
CA ILE A 15 -34.83 14.33 -2.63
C ILE A 15 -34.75 15.30 -3.81
N ALA A 16 -33.65 16.05 -3.93
CA ALA A 16 -33.48 17.02 -5.02
C ALA A 16 -33.52 16.38 -6.42
N THR A 17 -33.15 15.10 -6.52
CA THR A 17 -33.14 14.36 -7.80
C THR A 17 -34.37 13.46 -7.98
N SER A 18 -35.30 13.42 -7.03
CA SER A 18 -36.43 12.46 -7.04
C SER A 18 -37.42 12.64 -8.20
N ALA A 19 -37.52 13.85 -8.74
CA ALA A 19 -38.35 14.14 -9.92
C ALA A 19 -37.76 13.72 -11.26
N LEU A 20 -36.48 13.29 -11.26
CA LEU A 20 -35.81 12.80 -12.46
C LEU A 20 -36.22 11.36 -12.78
N LYS A 21 -36.16 10.98 -14.06
CA LYS A 21 -36.23 9.57 -14.45
C LYS A 21 -35.14 8.77 -13.73
N PRO A 22 -35.37 7.46 -13.39
CA PRO A 22 -34.42 6.67 -12.59
C PRO A 22 -32.98 6.69 -13.12
N GLU A 23 -32.79 6.58 -14.44
CA GLU A 23 -31.45 6.57 -15.05
C GLU A 23 -30.75 7.93 -14.89
N ARG A 24 -31.51 9.05 -15.04
CA ARG A 24 -30.95 10.40 -14.85
C ARG A 24 -30.63 10.68 -13.38
N GLN A 25 -31.48 10.19 -12.46
CA GLN A 25 -31.19 10.27 -11.04
C GLN A 25 -29.91 9.52 -10.68
N ALA A 26 -29.76 8.28 -11.14
CA ALA A 26 -28.57 7.47 -10.91
C ALA A 26 -27.31 8.16 -11.47
N SER A 27 -27.37 8.65 -12.70
CA SER A 27 -26.26 9.38 -13.34
C SER A 27 -25.88 10.65 -12.56
N THR A 28 -26.87 11.44 -12.11
CA THR A 28 -26.61 12.66 -11.34
C THR A 28 -25.97 12.34 -9.99
N LEU A 29 -26.40 11.28 -9.30
CA LEU A 29 -25.80 10.87 -8.04
C LEU A 29 -24.40 10.29 -8.21
N ALA A 30 -24.11 9.60 -9.32
CA ALA A 30 -22.77 9.14 -9.67
C ALA A 30 -21.81 10.33 -9.92
N LEU A 31 -22.22 11.30 -10.71
CA LEU A 31 -21.45 12.53 -10.95
C LEU A 31 -21.21 13.33 -9.66
N LEU A 32 -22.20 13.38 -8.76
CA LEU A 32 -22.03 14.00 -7.44
C LEU A 32 -20.98 13.26 -6.61
N HIS A 33 -21.03 11.92 -6.62
CA HIS A 33 -20.01 11.11 -5.93
C HIS A 33 -18.59 11.39 -6.47
N GLU A 34 -18.43 11.42 -7.78
CA GLU A 34 -17.15 11.75 -8.42
C GLU A 34 -16.69 13.18 -8.06
N ALA A 35 -17.58 14.16 -8.12
CA ALA A 35 -17.27 15.56 -7.81
C ALA A 35 -16.93 15.80 -6.32
N THR A 36 -17.41 14.93 -5.43
CA THR A 36 -17.19 15.03 -3.98
C THR A 36 -16.06 14.13 -3.48
N LEU A 37 -15.40 13.37 -4.37
CA LEU A 37 -14.25 12.55 -4.00
C LEU A 37 -13.16 13.44 -3.39
N GLN A 38 -12.79 13.14 -2.15
CA GLN A 38 -11.81 13.94 -1.42
C GLN A 38 -10.40 13.72 -1.95
N ALA A 39 -9.72 14.81 -2.28
CA ALA A 39 -8.28 14.83 -2.53
C ALA A 39 -7.60 15.54 -1.35
N VAL A 40 -6.81 14.80 -0.59
CA VAL A 40 -5.99 15.35 0.50
C VAL A 40 -4.66 15.83 -0.09
N ALA A 41 -4.32 17.08 0.16
CA ALA A 41 -3.01 17.63 -0.16
C ALA A 41 -2.04 17.31 0.97
N VAL A 42 -1.04 16.47 0.70
CA VAL A 42 0.00 16.06 1.66
C VAL A 42 1.29 16.82 1.32
N PRO A 43 1.72 17.77 2.15
CA PRO A 43 3.01 18.42 1.99
C PRO A 43 4.14 17.42 2.20
N THR A 44 5.09 17.35 1.27
CA THR A 44 6.29 16.51 1.38
C THR A 44 7.53 17.31 0.99
N SER A 45 8.72 16.78 1.28
CA SER A 45 10.00 17.37 0.83
C SER A 45 10.15 17.41 -0.71
N ALA A 46 9.39 16.56 -1.43
CA ALA A 46 9.36 16.54 -2.90
C ALA A 46 8.20 17.36 -3.50
N GLY A 47 7.54 18.21 -2.70
CA GLY A 47 6.36 18.97 -3.07
C GLY A 47 5.05 18.32 -2.62
N VAL A 48 3.91 18.87 -3.01
CA VAL A 48 2.60 18.40 -2.55
C VAL A 48 2.19 17.14 -3.29
N LEU A 49 1.81 16.09 -2.55
CA LEU A 49 1.10 14.92 -3.06
C LEU A 49 -0.41 15.14 -2.93
N ARG A 50 -1.15 14.73 -3.96
CA ARG A 50 -2.61 14.70 -3.96
C ARG A 50 -3.06 13.25 -3.78
N MET A 51 -3.58 12.94 -2.59
CA MET A 51 -4.07 11.60 -2.26
C MET A 51 -5.59 11.54 -2.42
N LEU A 52 -6.09 10.71 -3.33
CA LEU A 52 -7.51 10.50 -3.52
C LEU A 52 -8.02 9.48 -2.49
N CYS A 53 -8.86 9.95 -1.58
CA CYS A 53 -9.33 9.18 -0.44
C CYS A 53 -10.82 8.83 -0.60
N PRO A 54 -11.17 7.65 -1.13
CA PRO A 54 -12.56 7.28 -1.41
C PRO A 54 -13.35 6.87 -0.16
N SER A 55 -12.70 6.74 0.98
CA SER A 55 -13.32 6.38 2.25
C SER A 55 -12.82 7.26 3.39
N ASN A 56 -13.54 7.26 4.51
CA ASN A 56 -13.07 7.94 5.71
C ASN A 56 -11.80 7.29 6.29
N ARG A 57 -11.61 5.99 6.10
CA ARG A 57 -10.42 5.25 6.54
C ARG A 57 -9.19 5.68 5.74
N ALA A 58 -9.34 5.84 4.43
CA ALA A 58 -8.27 6.28 3.53
C ALA A 58 -7.73 7.70 3.84
N LEU A 59 -8.42 8.48 4.69
CA LEU A 59 -7.95 9.79 5.13
C LEU A 59 -6.86 9.70 6.21
N HIS A 60 -6.76 8.57 6.92
CA HIS A 60 -5.90 8.44 8.10
C HIS A 60 -4.43 8.64 7.74
N ASP A 61 -3.90 7.85 6.81
CA ASP A 61 -2.48 7.86 6.46
C ASP A 61 -2.04 9.21 5.86
N PRO A 62 -2.78 9.85 4.92
CA PRO A 62 -2.44 11.19 4.44
C PRO A 62 -2.40 12.27 5.51
N TYR A 63 -3.30 12.24 6.49
CA TYR A 63 -3.26 13.18 7.60
C TYR A 63 -2.18 12.85 8.64
N GLY A 64 -1.72 11.60 8.68
CA GLY A 64 -0.64 11.12 9.55
C GLY A 64 0.76 11.25 8.96
N PHE A 65 0.90 11.60 7.68
CA PHE A 65 2.18 11.62 6.97
C PHE A 65 3.27 12.39 7.74
N GLY A 66 4.43 11.76 7.92
CA GLY A 66 5.58 12.31 8.64
C GLY A 66 5.44 12.36 10.17
N ARG A 67 4.26 12.06 10.71
CA ARG A 67 4.01 11.98 12.15
C ARG A 67 3.89 10.54 12.64
N ASP A 68 3.15 9.71 11.90
CA ASP A 68 2.80 8.36 12.35
C ASP A 68 3.93 7.37 12.06
N GLU A 69 4.69 7.58 10.97
CA GLU A 69 5.88 6.80 10.59
C GLU A 69 7.02 7.73 10.13
N PRO A 70 7.59 8.53 11.02
CA PRO A 70 8.68 9.46 10.66
C PRO A 70 9.94 8.72 10.17
N GLU A 71 10.21 7.52 10.66
CA GLU A 71 11.32 6.67 10.25
C GLU A 71 11.17 6.21 8.79
N THR A 72 9.96 5.87 8.34
CA THR A 72 9.68 5.50 6.94
C THR A 72 9.93 6.68 6.00
N VAL A 73 9.48 7.88 6.39
CA VAL A 73 9.71 9.10 5.60
C VAL A 73 11.21 9.41 5.52
N ALA A 74 11.91 9.41 6.66
CA ALA A 74 13.35 9.68 6.71
C ALA A 74 14.17 8.65 5.90
N TRP A 75 13.79 7.38 5.98
CA TRP A 75 14.42 6.33 5.17
C TRP A 75 14.21 6.56 3.67
N ILE A 76 12.98 6.79 3.23
CA ILE A 76 12.72 7.10 1.81
C ILE A 76 13.51 8.33 1.37
N GLU A 77 13.63 9.36 2.21
CA GLU A 77 14.41 10.56 1.93
C GLU A 77 15.92 10.29 1.78
N SER A 78 16.43 9.28 2.45
CA SER A 78 17.84 8.89 2.39
C SER A 78 18.20 8.03 1.16
N LEU A 79 17.21 7.47 0.44
CA LEU A 79 17.44 6.57 -0.67
C LEU A 79 18.17 7.28 -1.83
N PRO A 80 19.17 6.63 -2.46
CA PRO A 80 19.88 7.18 -3.61
C PRO A 80 18.96 7.29 -4.83
N ALA A 81 19.27 8.20 -5.74
CA ALA A 81 18.42 8.52 -6.89
C ALA A 81 18.23 7.35 -7.87
N ASP A 82 19.15 6.38 -7.88
CA ASP A 82 19.11 5.16 -8.68
C ASP A 82 18.43 3.99 -7.98
N ALA A 83 17.89 4.20 -6.77
CA ALA A 83 17.20 3.15 -6.04
C ALA A 83 15.94 2.68 -6.78
N VAL A 84 15.75 1.36 -6.76
CA VAL A 84 14.50 0.71 -7.12
C VAL A 84 13.83 0.28 -5.82
N LEU A 85 12.72 0.93 -5.50
CA LEU A 85 11.95 0.62 -4.30
C LEU A 85 10.82 -0.35 -4.64
N TRP A 86 10.71 -1.44 -3.89
CA TRP A 86 9.49 -2.23 -3.84
C TRP A 86 8.74 -1.92 -2.55
N ASP A 87 7.49 -1.45 -2.69
CA ASP A 87 6.58 -1.16 -1.58
C ASP A 87 5.56 -2.31 -1.50
N ILE A 88 5.77 -3.22 -0.55
CA ILE A 88 4.98 -4.45 -0.37
C ILE A 88 3.99 -4.23 0.77
N GLY A 89 2.69 -4.25 0.44
CA GLY A 89 1.62 -3.77 1.31
C GLY A 89 1.40 -2.27 1.15
N ALA A 90 1.39 -1.79 -0.09
CA ALA A 90 1.38 -0.35 -0.38
C ALA A 90 0.08 0.37 0.04
N ASN A 91 -0.98 -0.34 0.36
CA ASN A 91 -2.28 0.20 0.74
C ASN A 91 -2.77 1.24 -0.29
N ILE A 92 -3.14 2.46 0.11
CA ILE A 92 -3.53 3.55 -0.80
C ILE A 92 -2.33 4.22 -1.50
N GLY A 93 -1.11 3.72 -1.29
CA GLY A 93 0.10 4.11 -2.01
C GLY A 93 0.80 5.35 -1.50
N LEU A 94 0.59 5.77 -0.26
CA LEU A 94 1.16 7.01 0.27
C LEU A 94 2.68 7.05 0.16
N TYR A 95 3.38 6.04 0.65
CA TYR A 95 4.84 5.96 0.64
C TYR A 95 5.41 5.65 -0.75
N ALA A 96 4.74 4.76 -1.51
CA ALA A 96 5.07 4.49 -2.91
C ALA A 96 5.04 5.77 -3.77
N LEU A 97 3.98 6.56 -3.65
CA LEU A 97 3.81 7.82 -4.39
C LEU A 97 4.79 8.90 -3.90
N PHE A 98 5.10 8.95 -2.61
CA PHE A 98 6.13 9.85 -2.09
C PHE A 98 7.51 9.51 -2.68
N ALA A 99 7.90 8.25 -2.69
CA ALA A 99 9.14 7.79 -3.29
C ALA A 99 9.19 8.09 -4.81
N ALA A 100 8.11 7.81 -5.54
CA ALA A 100 7.99 8.14 -6.97
C ALA A 100 8.09 9.64 -7.24
N LYS A 101 7.49 10.48 -6.37
CA LYS A 101 7.57 11.94 -6.48
C LYS A 101 8.99 12.48 -6.23
N ARG A 102 9.79 11.81 -5.41
CA ARG A 102 11.22 12.07 -5.24
C ARG A 102 12.05 11.66 -6.46
N GLY A 103 11.45 10.98 -7.43
CA GLY A 103 12.11 10.55 -8.68
C GLY A 103 12.54 9.09 -8.68
N LEU A 104 12.30 8.31 -7.62
CA LEU A 104 12.64 6.90 -7.57
C LEU A 104 11.76 6.07 -8.53
N ARG A 105 12.28 4.94 -8.99
CA ARG A 105 11.49 3.90 -9.62
C ARG A 105 10.85 3.05 -8.54
N VAL A 106 9.52 2.88 -8.61
CA VAL A 106 8.77 2.17 -7.57
C VAL A 106 7.95 1.04 -8.20
N LEU A 107 8.02 -0.14 -7.60
CA LEU A 107 7.04 -1.20 -7.80
C LEU A 107 6.22 -1.33 -6.51
N ALA A 108 4.90 -1.23 -6.62
CA ALA A 108 3.98 -1.26 -5.47
C ALA A 108 3.04 -2.45 -5.56
N PHE A 109 2.90 -3.18 -4.46
CA PHE A 109 2.08 -4.39 -4.39
C PHE A 109 1.00 -4.22 -3.33
N GLU A 110 -0.26 -4.29 -3.76
CA GLU A 110 -1.42 -4.14 -2.88
C GLU A 110 -2.53 -5.10 -3.29
N PRO A 111 -2.83 -6.14 -2.49
CA PRO A 111 -3.84 -7.13 -2.86
C PRO A 111 -5.28 -6.64 -2.75
N SER A 112 -5.59 -5.64 -1.91
CA SER A 112 -6.94 -5.09 -1.78
C SER A 112 -7.30 -4.26 -3.01
N ALA A 113 -8.30 -4.70 -3.77
CA ALA A 113 -8.73 -4.01 -4.99
C ALA A 113 -9.13 -2.55 -4.75
N GLN A 114 -9.72 -2.24 -3.61
CA GLN A 114 -10.16 -0.87 -3.27
C GLN A 114 -9.00 0.04 -2.92
N SER A 115 -8.04 -0.44 -2.13
CA SER A 115 -6.81 0.30 -1.81
C SER A 115 -5.95 0.49 -3.05
N PHE A 116 -5.78 -0.56 -3.86
CA PHE A 116 -5.10 -0.51 -5.15
C PHE A 116 -5.72 0.54 -6.09
N ALA A 117 -7.06 0.55 -6.24
CA ALA A 117 -7.74 1.54 -7.09
C ALA A 117 -7.51 2.98 -6.59
N ALA A 118 -7.47 3.21 -5.28
CA ALA A 118 -7.17 4.52 -4.71
C ALA A 118 -5.72 4.95 -5.01
N MET A 119 -4.76 4.02 -4.92
CA MET A 119 -3.35 4.25 -5.28
C MET A 119 -3.20 4.65 -6.75
N ILE A 120 -3.81 3.90 -7.69
CA ILE A 120 -3.75 4.20 -9.12
C ILE A 120 -4.32 5.59 -9.43
N ARG A 121 -5.48 5.93 -8.87
CA ARG A 121 -6.09 7.26 -9.06
C ARG A 121 -5.24 8.38 -8.47
N SER A 122 -4.56 8.12 -7.36
CA SER A 122 -3.62 9.06 -6.75
C SER A 122 -2.35 9.21 -7.61
N ALA A 123 -1.84 8.14 -8.22
CA ALA A 123 -0.72 8.19 -9.15
C ALA A 123 -1.05 9.07 -10.37
N GLU A 124 -2.23 8.86 -10.98
CA GLU A 124 -2.74 9.67 -12.09
C GLU A 124 -2.85 11.16 -11.70
N ALA A 125 -3.47 11.46 -10.55
CA ALA A 125 -3.68 12.84 -10.08
C ALA A 125 -2.37 13.61 -9.80
N ASN A 126 -1.25 12.90 -9.68
CA ASN A 126 0.10 13.46 -9.48
C ASN A 126 0.99 13.36 -10.72
N GLY A 127 0.54 12.74 -11.82
CA GLY A 127 1.35 12.49 -13.01
C GLY A 127 2.53 11.53 -12.76
N LEU A 128 2.33 10.54 -11.89
CA LEU A 128 3.35 9.58 -11.45
C LEU A 128 3.17 8.18 -12.06
N ASP A 129 2.20 8.00 -12.94
CA ASP A 129 1.83 6.76 -13.60
C ASP A 129 2.98 6.06 -14.35
N ARG A 130 4.00 6.82 -14.78
CA ARG A 130 5.21 6.28 -15.43
C ARG A 130 6.38 6.02 -14.50
N ARG A 131 6.25 6.33 -13.20
CA ARG A 131 7.30 6.12 -12.19
C ARG A 131 6.94 5.04 -11.19
N ILE A 132 5.68 4.65 -11.16
CA ILE A 132 5.16 3.61 -10.29
C ILE A 132 4.53 2.51 -11.14
N ASP A 133 5.06 1.30 -11.02
CA ASP A 133 4.43 0.08 -11.54
C ASP A 133 3.67 -0.58 -10.39
N ALA A 134 2.33 -0.51 -10.40
CA ALA A 134 1.51 -1.01 -9.32
C ALA A 134 0.78 -2.30 -9.71
N PHE A 135 0.71 -3.26 -8.77
CA PHE A 135 0.17 -4.60 -9.00
C PHE A 135 -0.86 -4.98 -7.94
N CYS A 136 -2.07 -5.35 -8.40
CA CYS A 136 -3.13 -5.88 -7.51
C CYS A 136 -2.92 -7.38 -7.30
N LEU A 137 -1.95 -7.73 -6.47
CA LEU A 137 -1.61 -9.11 -6.11
C LEU A 137 -0.97 -9.17 -4.72
N ALA A 138 -0.95 -10.36 -4.14
CA ALA A 138 -0.26 -10.63 -2.89
C ALA A 138 1.13 -11.21 -3.16
N LEU A 139 2.14 -10.77 -2.43
CA LEU A 139 3.41 -11.45 -2.37
C LEU A 139 3.43 -12.44 -1.18
N GLY A 140 4.15 -13.56 -1.34
CA GLY A 140 4.22 -14.64 -0.34
C GLY A 140 5.39 -15.55 -0.59
N GLU A 141 5.28 -16.82 -0.19
CA GLU A 141 6.36 -17.81 -0.35
C GLU A 141 6.22 -18.69 -1.61
N GLY A 142 5.00 -18.83 -2.15
CA GLY A 142 4.69 -19.84 -3.17
C GLY A 142 5.05 -19.45 -4.60
N ALA A 143 5.16 -20.45 -5.46
CA ALA A 143 5.49 -20.29 -6.89
C ALA A 143 4.37 -19.67 -7.76
N GLY A 144 3.24 -19.36 -7.18
CA GLY A 144 2.06 -18.81 -7.84
C GLY A 144 0.80 -19.61 -7.51
N SER A 145 -0.23 -18.93 -7.04
CA SER A 145 -1.52 -19.53 -6.65
C SER A 145 -2.61 -18.47 -6.63
N ILE A 146 -3.84 -18.91 -6.40
CA ILE A 146 -4.94 -18.02 -6.02
C ILE A 146 -5.11 -18.11 -4.50
N ALA A 147 -4.86 -17.01 -3.82
CA ALA A 147 -5.10 -16.88 -2.39
C ALA A 147 -6.47 -16.23 -2.11
N ARG A 148 -6.89 -16.28 -0.86
CA ARG A 148 -8.04 -15.54 -0.34
C ARG A 148 -7.56 -14.46 0.60
N LEU A 149 -7.86 -13.23 0.26
CA LEU A 149 -7.67 -12.08 1.15
C LEU A 149 -8.93 -11.94 2.01
N GLU A 150 -8.82 -12.26 3.27
CA GLU A 150 -9.92 -12.17 4.23
C GLU A 150 -9.95 -10.76 4.85
N MET A 151 -11.08 -10.08 4.77
CA MET A 151 -11.20 -8.67 5.09
C MET A 151 -12.32 -8.40 6.10
N ALA A 152 -12.04 -7.60 7.12
CA ALA A 152 -13.06 -7.09 8.04
C ALA A 152 -13.92 -6.00 7.35
N SER A 153 -13.39 -5.28 6.38
CA SER A 153 -14.06 -4.27 5.57
C SER A 153 -13.43 -4.23 4.18
N SER A 154 -14.24 -3.94 3.16
CA SER A 154 -13.76 -3.68 1.79
C SER A 154 -13.43 -2.20 1.55
N GLU A 155 -13.46 -1.33 2.58
CA GLU A 155 -13.13 0.08 2.42
C GLU A 155 -11.64 0.25 2.13
N ALA A 156 -11.30 1.13 1.18
CA ALA A 156 -9.91 1.50 0.90
C ALA A 156 -9.23 2.11 2.14
N GLY A 157 -7.93 1.86 2.31
CA GLY A 157 -7.17 2.34 3.45
C GLY A 157 -7.38 1.52 4.74
N HIS A 158 -8.07 0.38 4.66
CA HIS A 158 -8.19 -0.53 5.78
C HIS A 158 -6.95 -1.41 5.83
N SER A 159 -6.25 -1.45 6.94
CA SER A 159 -5.25 -2.44 7.35
C SER A 159 -5.96 -3.61 8.08
N MET A 160 -5.26 -4.64 8.48
CA MET A 160 -5.79 -5.87 9.09
C MET A 160 -6.51 -6.77 8.06
N HIS A 161 -5.93 -6.90 6.88
CA HIS A 161 -6.29 -7.94 5.93
C HIS A 161 -5.44 -9.18 6.21
N SER A 162 -6.04 -10.35 6.28
CA SER A 162 -5.33 -11.60 6.53
C SER A 162 -5.48 -12.54 5.33
N ILE A 163 -4.36 -13.13 4.90
CA ILE A 163 -4.37 -14.27 3.97
C ILE A 163 -4.63 -15.57 4.73
N THR A 164 -4.64 -15.51 6.06
CA THR A 164 -4.95 -16.64 6.95
C THR A 164 -6.37 -16.53 7.50
N SER A 165 -6.95 -17.67 7.87
CA SER A 165 -8.33 -17.82 8.35
C SER A 165 -8.61 -17.02 9.63
N GLY A 166 -9.46 -16.00 9.54
CA GLY A 166 -10.03 -15.23 10.64
C GLY A 166 -11.52 -14.94 10.39
N PRO A 167 -12.27 -14.33 11.33
CA PRO A 167 -13.66 -13.96 11.12
C PRO A 167 -13.76 -12.79 10.13
N ALA A 168 -13.80 -13.12 8.85
CA ALA A 168 -13.91 -12.15 7.76
C ALA A 168 -15.38 -11.86 7.44
N ARG A 169 -15.67 -10.60 7.08
CA ARG A 169 -16.97 -10.22 6.49
C ARG A 169 -16.97 -10.36 4.98
N PHE A 170 -15.80 -10.22 4.37
CA PHE A 170 -15.60 -10.27 2.92
C PHE A 170 -14.37 -11.08 2.61
N SER A 171 -14.40 -11.71 1.44
CA SER A 171 -13.27 -12.47 0.91
C SER A 171 -13.07 -12.09 -0.55
N GLN A 172 -11.83 -11.73 -0.91
CA GLN A 172 -11.43 -11.43 -2.28
C GLN A 172 -10.42 -12.48 -2.75
N ALA A 173 -10.65 -13.06 -3.92
CA ALA A 173 -9.64 -13.90 -4.57
C ALA A 173 -8.55 -12.99 -5.15
N VAL A 174 -7.28 -13.32 -4.88
CA VAL A 174 -6.12 -12.56 -5.37
C VAL A 174 -5.06 -13.49 -5.92
N PRO A 175 -4.39 -13.14 -7.02
CA PRO A 175 -3.15 -13.82 -7.39
C PRO A 175 -2.12 -13.66 -6.27
N ALA A 176 -1.40 -14.73 -5.97
CA ALA A 176 -0.31 -14.72 -4.99
C ALA A 176 0.91 -15.41 -5.58
N ILE A 177 2.09 -14.80 -5.42
CA ILE A 177 3.36 -15.31 -5.96
C ILE A 177 4.51 -14.88 -5.04
N SER A 178 5.64 -15.58 -5.06
CA SER A 178 6.84 -15.13 -4.36
C SER A 178 7.53 -13.98 -5.10
N VAL A 179 8.34 -13.20 -4.39
CA VAL A 179 9.17 -12.13 -4.98
C VAL A 179 10.07 -12.69 -6.07
N ASP A 180 10.78 -13.78 -5.78
CA ASP A 180 11.66 -14.44 -6.76
C ASP A 180 10.88 -14.97 -7.96
N GLY A 181 9.70 -15.54 -7.72
CA GLY A 181 8.79 -16.03 -8.76
C GLY A 181 8.23 -14.91 -9.63
N PHE A 182 7.87 -13.76 -9.05
CA PHE A 182 7.40 -12.60 -9.78
C PHE A 182 8.48 -12.04 -10.73
N ILE A 183 9.71 -11.91 -10.24
CA ILE A 183 10.83 -11.47 -11.07
C ILE A 183 11.08 -12.46 -12.22
N ALA A 184 11.10 -13.76 -11.93
CA ALA A 184 11.34 -14.78 -12.93
C ALA A 184 10.22 -14.86 -13.99
N ALA A 185 8.95 -14.71 -13.58
CA ALA A 185 7.81 -14.81 -14.47
C ALA A 185 7.60 -13.59 -15.37
N PHE A 186 7.88 -12.38 -14.86
CA PHE A 186 7.54 -11.13 -15.54
C PHE A 186 8.75 -10.31 -15.97
N GLY A 187 9.98 -10.73 -15.65
CA GLY A 187 11.19 -9.95 -15.95
C GLY A 187 11.22 -8.60 -15.21
N ALA A 188 10.58 -8.53 -14.05
CA ALA A 188 10.52 -7.30 -13.28
C ALA A 188 11.91 -6.86 -12.82
N THR A 189 12.15 -5.54 -12.76
CA THR A 189 13.40 -5.01 -12.24
C THR A 189 13.53 -5.36 -10.75
N PRO A 190 14.59 -6.07 -10.33
CA PRO A 190 14.79 -6.42 -8.94
C PRO A 190 14.91 -5.18 -8.05
N PRO A 191 14.40 -5.23 -6.80
CA PRO A 191 14.53 -4.13 -5.86
C PRO A 191 15.96 -4.00 -5.34
N SER A 192 16.41 -2.77 -5.16
CA SER A 192 17.57 -2.48 -4.31
C SER A 192 17.14 -2.17 -2.86
N HIS A 193 15.89 -1.79 -2.67
CA HIS A 193 15.31 -1.43 -1.38
C HIS A 193 13.88 -1.96 -1.29
N ILE A 194 13.49 -2.49 -0.14
CA ILE A 194 12.15 -3.04 0.10
C ILE A 194 11.54 -2.36 1.34
N LYS A 195 10.32 -1.83 1.20
CA LYS A 195 9.41 -1.60 2.32
C LYS A 195 8.48 -2.81 2.41
N LEU A 196 8.37 -3.41 3.58
CA LEU A 196 7.53 -4.57 3.84
C LEU A 196 6.62 -4.28 5.04
N ASP A 197 5.33 -4.16 4.77
CA ASP A 197 4.33 -3.75 5.74
C ASP A 197 3.00 -4.42 5.36
N VAL A 198 2.84 -5.65 5.86
CA VAL A 198 1.69 -6.52 5.56
C VAL A 198 1.28 -7.26 6.83
N ASP A 199 0.05 -7.35 7.15
CA ASP A 199 -0.49 -7.82 8.43
C ASP A 199 -0.14 -9.30 8.77
N GLY A 200 1.14 -9.59 9.09
CA GLY A 200 1.60 -10.84 9.73
C GLY A 200 2.11 -11.95 8.80
N ILE A 201 2.32 -11.69 7.51
CA ILE A 201 2.91 -12.65 6.56
C ILE A 201 4.31 -12.26 6.08
N GLU A 202 4.94 -11.27 6.70
CA GLU A 202 6.30 -10.79 6.39
C GLU A 202 7.32 -11.93 6.35
N PRO A 203 7.36 -12.88 7.31
CA PRO A 203 8.32 -13.98 7.25
C PRO A 203 8.14 -14.87 6.00
N ALA A 204 6.89 -15.09 5.54
CA ALA A 204 6.64 -15.86 4.33
C ALA A 204 7.12 -15.10 3.08
N ILE A 205 6.90 -13.80 3.02
CA ILE A 205 7.38 -12.95 1.92
C ILE A 205 8.91 -12.93 1.87
N LEU A 206 9.58 -12.79 3.01
CA LEU A 206 11.04 -12.82 3.09
C LEU A 206 11.62 -14.17 2.63
N ARG A 207 10.98 -15.30 2.98
CA ARG A 207 11.39 -16.61 2.45
C ARG A 207 11.20 -16.70 0.93
N GLY A 208 10.09 -16.17 0.40
CA GLY A 208 9.81 -16.09 -1.03
C GLY A 208 10.68 -15.08 -1.80
N ALA A 209 11.46 -14.27 -1.08
CA ALA A 209 12.38 -13.28 -1.62
C ALA A 209 13.86 -13.67 -1.43
N ALA A 210 14.17 -14.87 -0.95
CA ALA A 210 15.51 -15.23 -0.49
C ALA A 210 16.59 -15.02 -1.57
N GLY A 211 16.34 -15.40 -2.82
CA GLY A 211 17.22 -15.19 -3.95
C GLY A 211 17.43 -13.70 -4.26
N THR A 212 16.35 -12.95 -4.31
CA THR A 212 16.36 -11.49 -4.55
C THR A 212 17.06 -10.74 -3.41
N LEU A 213 16.74 -11.08 -2.16
CA LEU A 213 17.42 -10.53 -0.99
C LEU A 213 18.92 -10.78 -1.07
N ALA A 214 19.36 -11.99 -1.40
CA ALA A 214 20.78 -12.33 -1.49
C ALA A 214 21.51 -11.57 -2.60
N ALA A 215 20.89 -11.38 -3.76
CA ALA A 215 21.57 -10.90 -4.95
C ALA A 215 21.46 -9.38 -5.18
N HIS A 216 20.38 -8.73 -4.75
CA HIS A 216 20.05 -7.38 -5.21
C HIS A 216 19.75 -6.38 -4.11
N VAL A 217 19.17 -6.82 -2.97
CA VAL A 217 18.67 -5.91 -1.95
C VAL A 217 19.78 -5.40 -1.04
N ARG A 218 19.79 -4.10 -0.84
CA ARG A 218 20.72 -3.38 0.06
C ARG A 218 20.07 -3.09 1.42
N GLU A 219 18.79 -2.73 1.42
CA GLU A 219 18.07 -2.39 2.64
C GLU A 219 16.64 -2.91 2.60
N VAL A 220 16.16 -3.32 3.79
CA VAL A 220 14.77 -3.71 4.04
C VAL A 220 14.27 -2.90 5.22
N LEU A 221 13.22 -2.12 5.01
CA LEU A 221 12.42 -1.52 6.07
C LEU A 221 11.20 -2.41 6.28
N VAL A 222 11.05 -2.99 7.45
CA VAL A 222 9.98 -3.95 7.73
C VAL A 222 9.23 -3.58 9.01
N GLU A 223 7.89 -3.60 8.95
CA GLU A 223 7.06 -3.51 10.13
C GLU A 223 7.15 -4.82 10.92
N ILE A 224 7.48 -4.73 12.22
CA ILE A 224 7.61 -5.89 13.09
C ILE A 224 6.55 -5.80 14.19
N GLU A 225 5.46 -6.55 14.00
CA GLU A 225 4.39 -6.69 14.98
C GLU A 225 4.03 -8.17 15.21
N GLY A 226 3.73 -8.50 16.46
CA GLY A 226 3.30 -9.85 16.85
C GLY A 226 4.40 -10.91 16.87
N GLU A 227 4.05 -12.09 17.36
CA GLU A 227 4.99 -13.21 17.59
C GLU A 227 5.61 -13.75 16.29
N ALA A 228 4.85 -13.77 15.19
CA ALA A 228 5.34 -14.26 13.91
C ALA A 228 6.50 -13.42 13.34
N ALA A 229 6.54 -12.13 13.69
CA ALA A 229 7.56 -11.21 13.24
C ALA A 229 8.87 -11.27 14.05
N GLU A 230 8.88 -11.92 15.23
CA GLU A 230 10.09 -12.03 16.07
C GLU A 230 11.25 -12.78 15.38
N ALA A 231 10.93 -13.66 14.43
CA ALA A 231 11.95 -14.40 13.67
C ALA A 231 12.67 -13.53 12.60
N ILE A 232 12.07 -12.42 12.16
CA ILE A 232 12.55 -11.59 11.05
C ILE A 232 14.01 -11.13 11.22
N PRO A 233 14.44 -10.59 12.39
CA PRO A 233 15.82 -10.17 12.58
C PRO A 233 16.82 -11.31 12.37
N GLY A 234 16.50 -12.49 12.88
CA GLY A 234 17.33 -13.69 12.70
C GLY A 234 17.39 -14.17 11.25
N ASP A 235 16.26 -14.11 10.54
CA ASP A 235 16.17 -14.49 9.13
C ASP A 235 16.99 -13.54 8.25
N LEU A 236 16.86 -12.25 8.46
CA LEU A 236 17.63 -11.23 7.74
C LEU A 236 19.12 -11.29 8.08
N ALA A 237 19.49 -11.56 9.34
CA ALA A 237 20.88 -11.72 9.74
C ALA A 237 21.55 -12.90 9.00
N ARG A 238 20.85 -14.04 8.82
CA ARG A 238 21.36 -15.18 8.03
C ARG A 238 21.59 -14.83 6.55
N LEU A 239 20.89 -13.84 6.05
CA LEU A 239 21.04 -13.32 4.68
C LEU A 239 22.07 -12.16 4.59
N GLY A 240 22.79 -11.85 5.69
CA GLY A 240 23.84 -10.84 5.72
C GLY A 240 23.35 -9.41 5.95
N PHE A 241 22.14 -9.24 6.50
CA PHE A 241 21.65 -7.93 6.91
C PHE A 241 21.84 -7.72 8.40
N ALA A 242 22.25 -6.52 8.77
CA ALA A 242 22.32 -6.06 10.15
C ALA A 242 21.24 -5.03 10.42
N GLU A 243 20.63 -5.10 11.59
CA GLU A 243 19.68 -4.07 12.00
C GLU A 243 20.39 -2.75 12.24
N VAL A 244 19.83 -1.69 11.67
CA VAL A 244 20.28 -0.32 11.92
C VAL A 244 19.62 0.16 13.22
N PRO A 245 20.41 0.61 14.21
CA PRO A 245 19.85 1.11 15.46
C PRO A 245 18.84 2.24 15.20
N GLY A 246 17.66 2.08 15.72
CA GLY A 246 16.56 3.03 15.62
C GLY A 246 15.38 2.48 16.40
N GLY A 247 14.49 3.34 16.87
CA GLY A 247 13.29 2.91 17.57
C GLY A 247 12.09 2.93 16.63
N GLY A 248 11.07 2.15 16.94
CA GLY A 248 9.81 2.18 16.23
C GLY A 248 9.33 0.80 15.81
N ARG A 249 8.16 0.79 15.24
CA ARG A 249 7.48 -0.39 14.69
C ARG A 249 8.14 -0.83 13.38
N ASN A 250 8.54 0.15 12.56
CA ASN A 250 9.27 -0.06 11.31
C ASN A 250 10.78 -0.14 11.60
N ARG A 251 11.38 -1.30 11.38
CA ARG A 251 12.80 -1.57 11.65
C ARG A 251 13.58 -1.67 10.34
N LEU A 252 14.70 -0.97 10.29
CA LEU A 252 15.56 -0.94 9.11
C LEU A 252 16.69 -1.98 9.24
N PHE A 253 16.86 -2.77 8.19
CA PHE A 253 17.94 -3.73 8.05
C PHE A 253 18.77 -3.40 6.82
N ARG A 254 20.08 -3.36 6.98
CA ARG A 254 21.05 -3.02 5.93
C ARG A 254 22.02 -4.16 5.70
N ARG A 255 22.32 -4.43 4.44
CA ARG A 255 23.37 -5.37 4.06
C ARG A 255 24.73 -4.77 4.40
N GLY A 256 25.61 -5.58 5.05
CA GLY A 256 26.99 -5.23 5.37
C GLY A 256 27.91 -5.23 4.14
#